data_e95831fe750caa21b6e2da2854497234
#
_entry.id   e95831fe750caa21b6e2da2854497234
#
_cell.length_a   1.000
_cell.length_b   1.000
_cell.length_c   1.000
_cell.angle_alpha   90.00
_cell.angle_beta   90.00
_cell.angle_gamma   90.00
#
_symmetry.space_group_name_H-M   'P 1'
#
loop_
_entity.id
_entity.type
_entity.pdbx_description
1 polymer ?
#
loop_
_entity_poly.entity_id
_entity_poly.type
_entity_poly.pdbx_seq_one_letter_code
_entity_poly.pdbx_strand_id
1 'polypeptide(L)'
;MHNDSIEWKSGTGENIKAGRIFCLGGNYVDHQKEMGTIQKTPSIFVKVDGCFQAGSSPVLMPSDSVDFHYEGEFVILLDDVPPASSPDWRHVLGIACGLDLTKRDFQNQAKLKGRPWELAKSFPGAARASEFVPLSEIKDVAGMRLVTRVNGGIRQSALLSDMILGVPEILEYLHA
;
A
#
# COMPACT_ATOMS: atom_id res chain seq x y z
N MET A 1 -10.50 -19.32 -5.26
CA MET A 1 -11.31 -18.13 -5.63
C MET A 1 -10.57 -16.93 -5.14
N HIS A 2 -10.46 -15.92 -5.97
CA HIS A 2 -9.81 -14.65 -5.62
C HIS A 2 -10.80 -13.82 -4.79
N ASN A 3 -10.40 -13.38 -3.57
CA ASN A 3 -11.24 -12.54 -2.73
C ASN A 3 -10.82 -11.08 -2.90
N ASP A 4 -11.60 -10.34 -3.67
CA ASP A 4 -11.39 -8.91 -3.95
C ASP A 4 -12.25 -7.99 -3.07
N SER A 5 -12.99 -8.56 -2.13
CA SER A 5 -13.84 -7.81 -1.21
C SER A 5 -13.04 -7.29 -0.01
N ILE A 6 -13.35 -6.07 0.41
CA ILE A 6 -12.80 -5.47 1.62
C ILE A 6 -13.36 -6.21 2.84
N GLU A 7 -12.50 -6.62 3.74
CA GLU A 7 -12.88 -7.23 5.01
C GLU A 7 -12.76 -6.20 6.15
N TRP A 8 -13.80 -6.11 6.98
CA TRP A 8 -13.84 -5.19 8.11
C TRP A 8 -13.65 -5.93 9.43
N LYS A 9 -12.82 -5.39 10.31
CA LYS A 9 -12.54 -5.96 11.63
C LYS A 9 -13.78 -6.06 12.52
N SER A 10 -14.67 -5.08 12.42
CA SER A 10 -15.94 -5.05 13.17
C SER A 10 -17.02 -5.97 12.59
N GLY A 11 -16.83 -6.50 11.38
CA GLY A 11 -17.84 -7.26 10.64
C GLY A 11 -19.07 -6.44 10.21
N THR A 12 -19.05 -5.13 10.43
CA THR A 12 -20.21 -4.22 10.22
C THR A 12 -20.05 -3.29 9.03
N GLY A 13 -18.94 -3.38 8.29
CA GLY A 13 -18.69 -2.52 7.15
C GLY A 13 -19.50 -2.91 5.91
N GLU A 14 -19.65 -1.96 4.99
CA GLU A 14 -20.27 -2.20 3.71
C GLU A 14 -19.47 -3.22 2.88
N ASN A 15 -20.16 -3.96 2.02
CA ASN A 15 -19.51 -4.89 1.09
C ASN A 15 -18.90 -4.08 -0.07
N ILE A 16 -17.66 -3.65 0.11
CA ILE A 16 -16.91 -2.86 -0.87
C ILE A 16 -15.97 -3.80 -1.63
N LYS A 17 -15.94 -3.67 -2.95
CA LYS A 17 -14.90 -4.30 -3.76
C LYS A 17 -13.72 -3.36 -3.89
N ALA A 18 -12.51 -3.93 -3.82
CA ALA A 18 -11.30 -3.18 -4.11
C ALA A 18 -11.33 -2.70 -5.57
N GLY A 19 -11.17 -1.41 -5.76
CA GLY A 19 -11.01 -0.78 -7.05
C GLY A 19 -9.54 -0.58 -7.40
N ARG A 20 -9.21 0.57 -8.00
CA ARG A 20 -7.83 0.94 -8.29
C ARG A 20 -7.03 1.16 -7.02
N ILE A 21 -5.79 0.66 -7.01
CA ILE A 21 -4.88 0.80 -5.89
C ILE A 21 -3.73 1.69 -6.31
N PHE A 22 -3.69 2.89 -5.75
CA PHE A 22 -2.56 3.81 -5.92
C PHE A 22 -1.50 3.49 -4.87
N CYS A 23 -0.27 3.27 -5.33
CA CYS A 23 0.87 2.95 -4.49
C CYS A 23 1.90 4.07 -4.55
N LEU A 24 2.49 4.41 -3.40
CA LEU A 24 3.50 5.44 -3.29
C LEU A 24 4.85 4.80 -2.95
N GLY A 25 5.81 4.90 -3.86
CA GLY A 25 7.19 4.47 -3.61
C GLY A 25 8.03 5.61 -3.05
N GLY A 26 8.78 5.34 -1.96
CA GLY A 26 9.71 6.31 -1.39
C GLY A 26 9.09 7.38 -0.50
N ASN A 27 7.97 7.10 0.15
CA ASN A 27 7.29 8.06 1.04
C ASN A 27 7.81 8.04 2.50
N TYR A 28 8.92 7.36 2.78
CA TYR A 28 9.58 7.33 4.08
C TYR A 28 11.05 7.71 3.93
N VAL A 29 11.55 8.60 4.80
CA VAL A 29 12.93 9.12 4.74
C VAL A 29 13.97 8.00 4.82
N ASP A 30 13.78 7.03 5.71
CA ASP A 30 14.74 5.95 5.88
C ASP A 30 14.75 5.02 4.67
N HIS A 31 13.61 4.74 4.08
CA HIS A 31 13.52 3.97 2.84
C HIS A 31 14.20 4.68 1.66
N GLN A 32 14.10 6.01 1.57
CA GLN A 32 14.83 6.79 0.55
C GLN A 32 16.35 6.69 0.73
N LYS A 33 16.83 6.75 1.99
CA LYS A 33 18.27 6.57 2.29
C LYS A 33 18.78 5.20 1.88
N GLU A 34 18.02 4.13 2.14
CA GLU A 34 18.35 2.76 1.72
C GLU A 34 18.44 2.62 0.19
N MET A 35 17.58 3.34 -0.54
CA MET A 35 17.60 3.35 -2.01
C MET A 35 18.66 4.28 -2.60
N GLY A 36 19.37 5.07 -1.81
CA GLY A 36 20.38 6.03 -2.26
C GLY A 36 19.85 7.21 -3.08
N THR A 37 18.53 7.47 -3.01
CA THR A 37 17.86 8.54 -3.75
C THR A 37 16.96 9.33 -2.83
N ILE A 38 17.23 10.63 -2.67
CA ILE A 38 16.31 11.54 -1.98
C ILE A 38 15.44 12.19 -3.06
N GLN A 39 14.20 11.73 -3.18
CA GLN A 39 13.19 12.35 -4.05
C GLN A 39 12.29 13.26 -3.22
N LYS A 40 12.00 14.45 -3.72
CA LYS A 40 11.06 15.39 -3.06
C LYS A 40 9.61 14.96 -3.22
N THR A 41 9.32 14.19 -4.27
CA THR A 41 7.98 13.68 -4.58
C THR A 41 8.03 12.15 -4.68
N PRO A 42 7.09 11.41 -4.08
CA PRO A 42 7.04 9.96 -4.19
C PRO A 42 6.75 9.53 -5.63
N SER A 43 7.25 8.36 -6.01
CA SER A 43 6.86 7.73 -7.26
C SER A 43 5.48 7.12 -7.09
N ILE A 44 4.53 7.46 -7.97
CA ILE A 44 3.22 6.84 -7.99
C ILE A 44 3.19 5.75 -9.05
N PHE A 45 2.62 4.61 -8.70
CA PHE A 45 2.27 3.54 -9.61
C PHE A 45 0.92 2.95 -9.20
N VAL A 46 0.27 2.25 -10.12
CA VAL A 46 -1.06 1.70 -9.90
C VAL A 46 -1.00 0.17 -9.96
N LYS A 47 -1.69 -0.49 -9.05
CA LYS A 47 -2.02 -1.91 -9.19
C LYS A 47 -3.43 -2.00 -9.75
N VAL A 48 -3.57 -2.78 -10.83
CA VAL A 48 -4.84 -2.94 -11.53
C VAL A 48 -5.80 -3.86 -10.78
N ASP A 49 -7.05 -3.85 -11.19
CA ASP A 49 -8.08 -4.76 -10.70
C ASP A 49 -7.59 -6.22 -10.81
N GLY A 50 -7.92 -7.04 -9.81
CA GLY A 50 -7.43 -8.42 -9.73
C GLY A 50 -6.05 -8.60 -9.09
N CYS A 51 -5.33 -7.52 -8.78
CA CYS A 51 -4.12 -7.59 -7.96
C CYS A 51 -4.41 -7.72 -6.47
N PHE A 52 -5.58 -7.25 -6.02
CA PHE A 52 -5.96 -7.24 -4.61
C PHE A 52 -6.42 -8.63 -4.14
N GLN A 53 -6.02 -8.97 -2.94
CA GLN A 53 -6.52 -10.15 -2.23
C GLN A 53 -6.59 -9.84 -0.73
N ALA A 54 -7.80 -9.90 -0.17
CA ALA A 54 -8.04 -9.73 1.25
C ALA A 54 -7.65 -10.96 2.06
N GLY A 55 -7.46 -10.73 3.36
CA GLY A 55 -7.27 -11.77 4.35
C GLY A 55 -5.88 -12.38 4.42
N SER A 56 -5.78 -13.46 5.21
CA SER A 56 -4.52 -14.10 5.60
C SER A 56 -4.17 -15.36 4.78
N SER A 57 -4.78 -15.53 3.60
CA SER A 57 -4.45 -16.67 2.73
C SER A 57 -2.96 -16.65 2.33
N PRO A 58 -2.33 -17.81 2.10
CA PRO A 58 -0.93 -17.88 1.73
C PRO A 58 -0.59 -17.05 0.50
N VAL A 59 0.57 -16.41 0.52
CA VAL A 59 1.15 -15.74 -0.65
C VAL A 59 1.73 -16.81 -1.57
N LEU A 60 1.26 -16.85 -2.81
CA LEU A 60 1.82 -17.73 -3.82
C LEU A 60 3.05 -17.05 -4.45
N MET A 61 4.19 -17.74 -4.37
CA MET A 61 5.42 -17.26 -5.02
C MET A 61 5.26 -17.35 -6.54
N PRO A 62 5.50 -16.26 -7.28
CA PRO A 62 5.45 -16.29 -8.73
C PRO A 62 6.60 -17.16 -9.28
N SER A 63 6.27 -18.04 -10.23
CA SER A 63 7.27 -18.96 -10.82
C SER A 63 8.21 -18.28 -11.81
N ASP A 64 7.89 -17.06 -12.24
CA ASP A 64 8.61 -16.28 -13.23
C ASP A 64 9.55 -15.22 -12.62
N SER A 65 9.66 -15.13 -11.29
CA SER A 65 10.56 -14.20 -10.58
C SER A 65 11.54 -14.97 -9.70
N VAL A 66 12.79 -14.55 -9.72
CA VAL A 66 13.86 -15.11 -8.89
C VAL A 66 14.23 -14.23 -7.70
N ASP A 67 13.65 -13.04 -7.63
CA ASP A 67 13.89 -12.05 -6.57
C ASP A 67 12.55 -11.42 -6.17
N PHE A 68 11.86 -12.06 -5.22
CA PHE A 68 10.51 -11.70 -4.79
C PHE A 68 10.53 -11.08 -3.40
N HIS A 69 10.05 -9.85 -3.29
CA HIS A 69 10.05 -9.05 -2.07
C HIS A 69 8.65 -8.84 -1.52
N TYR A 70 8.57 -8.68 -0.20
CA TYR A 70 7.45 -8.11 0.52
C TYR A 70 7.79 -6.67 0.92
N GLU A 71 6.81 -5.79 0.87
CA GLU A 71 6.89 -4.43 1.40
C GLU A 71 5.66 -4.25 2.28
N GLY A 72 5.86 -4.11 3.61
CA GLY A 72 4.77 -3.85 4.56
C GLY A 72 4.32 -2.41 4.41
N GLU A 73 3.00 -2.19 4.30
CA GLU A 73 2.41 -0.89 3.99
C GLU A 73 1.19 -0.59 4.85
N PHE A 74 0.94 0.69 5.14
CA PHE A 74 -0.38 1.14 5.51
C PHE A 74 -1.27 1.17 4.28
N VAL A 75 -2.47 0.60 4.39
CA VAL A 75 -3.48 0.63 3.33
C VAL A 75 -4.61 1.53 3.78
N ILE A 76 -4.87 2.58 3.01
CA ILE A 76 -5.90 3.57 3.28
C ILE A 76 -7.08 3.30 2.34
N LEU A 77 -8.26 3.05 2.88
CA LEU A 77 -9.47 2.87 2.11
C LEU A 77 -10.21 4.20 2.01
N LEU A 78 -10.50 4.61 0.80
CA LEU A 78 -11.24 5.84 0.49
C LEU A 78 -12.66 5.51 0.06
N ASP A 79 -13.62 6.39 0.37
CA ASP A 79 -15.01 6.30 -0.11
C ASP A 79 -15.13 6.77 -1.56
N ASP A 80 -14.39 7.82 -1.91
CA ASP A 80 -14.31 8.40 -3.26
C ASP A 80 -13.00 9.17 -3.39
N VAL A 81 -12.66 9.64 -4.59
CA VAL A 81 -11.56 10.57 -4.79
C VAL A 81 -12.01 11.94 -4.27
N PRO A 82 -11.39 12.47 -3.20
CA PRO A 82 -11.81 13.74 -2.64
C PRO A 82 -11.65 14.85 -3.67
N PRO A 83 -12.54 15.86 -3.70
CA PRO A 83 -12.36 17.02 -4.56
C PRO A 83 -11.07 17.77 -4.16
N ALA A 84 -10.34 18.34 -5.15
CA ALA A 84 -9.09 19.06 -4.94
C ALA A 84 -9.14 20.15 -3.85
N SER A 85 -10.34 20.67 -3.57
CA SER A 85 -10.57 21.76 -2.62
C SER A 85 -10.56 21.34 -1.14
N SER A 86 -10.52 20.04 -0.82
CA SER A 86 -10.59 19.56 0.57
C SER A 86 -9.98 18.16 0.75
N PRO A 87 -8.69 17.97 0.49
CA PRO A 87 -8.03 16.70 0.76
C PRO A 87 -7.85 16.56 2.27
N ASP A 88 -8.67 15.75 2.92
CA ASP A 88 -8.58 15.50 4.35
C ASP A 88 -9.02 14.09 4.73
N TRP A 89 -8.94 13.79 6.01
CA TRP A 89 -9.29 12.48 6.57
C TRP A 89 -10.76 12.10 6.44
N ARG A 90 -11.67 13.02 6.08
CA ARG A 90 -13.12 12.75 5.96
C ARG A 90 -13.44 11.73 4.87
N HIS A 91 -12.55 11.58 3.88
CA HIS A 91 -12.68 10.61 2.79
C HIS A 91 -12.07 9.25 3.12
N VAL A 92 -11.46 9.10 4.28
CA VAL A 92 -10.88 7.84 4.72
C VAL A 92 -11.94 7.03 5.46
N LEU A 93 -12.33 5.90 4.89
CA LEU A 93 -13.25 4.95 5.52
C LEU A 93 -12.57 4.10 6.57
N GLY A 94 -11.33 3.66 6.31
CA GLY A 94 -10.61 2.80 7.21
C GLY A 94 -9.15 2.60 6.84
N ILE A 95 -8.41 1.97 7.76
CA ILE A 95 -6.98 1.68 7.62
C ILE A 95 -6.72 0.21 7.88
N ALA A 96 -5.84 -0.40 7.08
CA ALA A 96 -5.39 -1.77 7.24
C ALA A 96 -3.87 -1.87 7.17
N CYS A 97 -3.31 -3.01 7.56
CA CYS A 97 -1.95 -3.41 7.20
C CYS A 97 -1.99 -4.14 5.87
N GLY A 98 -1.01 -3.89 5.01
CA GLY A 98 -0.93 -4.55 3.72
C GLY A 98 0.47 -4.99 3.35
N LEU A 99 0.53 -5.69 2.22
CA LEU A 99 1.78 -6.03 1.55
C LEU A 99 1.71 -5.57 0.09
N ASP A 100 2.71 -4.79 -0.30
CA ASP A 100 3.02 -4.52 -1.70
C ASP A 100 4.05 -5.56 -2.17
N LEU A 101 3.54 -6.67 -2.73
CA LEU A 101 4.39 -7.75 -3.23
C LEU A 101 5.03 -7.34 -4.55
N THR A 102 6.33 -7.60 -4.66
CA THR A 102 7.16 -7.05 -5.74
C THR A 102 8.07 -8.10 -6.34
N LYS A 103 8.02 -8.27 -7.66
CA LYS A 103 9.04 -8.97 -8.43
C LYS A 103 10.21 -8.02 -8.63
N ARG A 104 11.18 -8.05 -7.73
CA ARG A 104 12.28 -7.06 -7.66
C ARG A 104 13.20 -7.12 -8.88
N ASP A 105 13.45 -8.28 -9.39
CA ASP A 105 14.21 -8.51 -10.63
C ASP A 105 13.56 -7.79 -11.82
N PHE A 106 12.24 -7.89 -11.98
CA PHE A 106 11.47 -7.17 -13.01
C PHE A 106 11.50 -5.66 -12.79
N GLN A 107 11.37 -5.21 -11.53
CA GLN A 107 11.41 -3.78 -11.21
C GLN A 107 12.78 -3.18 -11.53
N ASN A 108 13.87 -3.87 -11.18
CA ASN A 108 15.23 -3.43 -11.47
C ASN A 108 15.45 -3.30 -12.97
N GLN A 109 15.00 -4.29 -13.76
CA GLN A 109 15.06 -4.20 -15.23
C GLN A 109 14.24 -3.04 -15.78
N ALA A 110 13.04 -2.80 -15.25
CA ALA A 110 12.20 -1.67 -15.67
C ALA A 110 12.87 -0.33 -15.37
N LYS A 111 13.46 -0.16 -14.17
CA LYS A 111 14.22 1.04 -13.78
C LYS A 111 15.39 1.30 -14.73
N LEU A 112 16.20 0.27 -15.03
CA LEU A 112 17.34 0.39 -15.93
C LEU A 112 16.97 0.81 -17.36
N LYS A 113 15.75 0.43 -17.79
CA LYS A 113 15.26 0.71 -19.15
C LYS A 113 14.31 1.91 -19.22
N GLY A 114 14.08 2.62 -18.11
CA GLY A 114 13.09 3.70 -18.02
C GLY A 114 11.67 3.26 -18.37
N ARG A 115 11.30 2.02 -18.03
CA ARG A 115 9.98 1.44 -18.33
C ARG A 115 9.08 1.47 -17.10
N PRO A 116 7.75 1.43 -17.31
CA PRO A 116 6.78 1.26 -16.23
C PRO A 116 6.98 0.00 -15.41
N TRP A 117 6.46 -0.02 -14.17
CA TRP A 117 6.69 -1.10 -13.20
C TRP A 117 5.57 -2.14 -13.14
N GLU A 118 4.59 -2.07 -14.02
CA GLU A 118 3.38 -2.92 -13.97
C GLU A 118 3.70 -4.41 -13.91
N LEU A 119 4.66 -4.89 -14.71
CA LEU A 119 5.07 -6.31 -14.68
C LEU A 119 5.68 -6.73 -13.35
N ALA A 120 6.26 -5.78 -12.61
CA ALA A 120 6.86 -6.01 -11.30
C ALA A 120 5.86 -5.90 -10.14
N LYS A 121 4.84 -5.05 -10.30
CA LYS A 121 3.95 -4.60 -9.23
C LYS A 121 2.49 -5.02 -9.41
N SER A 122 2.06 -5.36 -10.65
CA SER A 122 0.67 -5.70 -10.97
C SER A 122 0.56 -7.13 -11.47
N PHE A 123 0.33 -8.06 -10.55
CA PHE A 123 0.06 -9.47 -10.81
C PHE A 123 -0.95 -10.01 -9.78
N PRO A 124 -1.66 -11.11 -10.03
CA PRO A 124 -2.67 -11.63 -9.09
C PRO A 124 -2.12 -11.81 -7.67
N GLY A 125 -2.79 -11.20 -6.70
CA GLY A 125 -2.37 -11.22 -5.28
C GLY A 125 -1.20 -10.31 -4.92
N ALA A 126 -0.77 -9.42 -5.82
CA ALA A 126 0.34 -8.47 -5.59
C ALA A 126 0.01 -7.42 -4.52
N ALA A 127 -1.25 -7.12 -4.27
CA ALA A 127 -1.72 -6.26 -3.19
C ALA A 127 -2.46 -7.10 -2.16
N ARG A 128 -2.02 -7.05 -0.92
CA ARG A 128 -2.65 -7.78 0.20
C ARG A 128 -3.07 -6.78 1.26
N ALA A 129 -4.23 -7.01 1.87
CA ALA A 129 -4.62 -6.25 3.05
C ALA A 129 -5.25 -7.18 4.10
N SER A 130 -4.99 -6.84 5.37
CA SER A 130 -5.73 -7.38 6.50
C SER A 130 -7.17 -6.85 6.49
N GLU A 131 -7.95 -7.24 7.49
CA GLU A 131 -9.20 -6.54 7.82
C GLU A 131 -8.93 -5.05 8.03
N PHE A 132 -9.84 -4.21 7.53
CA PHE A 132 -9.79 -2.77 7.75
C PHE A 132 -10.41 -2.40 9.10
N VAL A 133 -9.76 -1.51 9.82
CA VAL A 133 -10.30 -0.86 11.01
C VAL A 133 -10.97 0.43 10.55
N PRO A 134 -12.28 0.64 10.82
CA PRO A 134 -12.94 1.90 10.51
C PRO A 134 -12.19 3.08 11.13
N LEU A 135 -12.04 4.18 10.39
CA LEU A 135 -11.32 5.36 10.89
C LEU A 135 -11.92 5.88 12.21
N SER A 136 -13.24 5.80 12.36
CA SER A 136 -13.96 6.21 13.58
C SER A 136 -13.58 5.42 14.84
N GLU A 137 -13.00 4.24 14.69
CA GLU A 137 -12.56 3.39 15.82
C GLU A 137 -11.08 3.65 16.20
N ILE A 138 -10.34 4.42 15.38
CA ILE A 138 -8.92 4.71 15.59
C ILE A 138 -8.77 6.00 16.39
N LYS A 139 -8.28 5.90 17.64
CA LYS A 139 -8.15 7.04 18.54
C LYS A 139 -6.94 7.93 18.25
N ASP A 140 -5.84 7.35 17.80
CA ASP A 140 -4.59 8.04 17.51
C ASP A 140 -4.02 7.52 16.19
N VAL A 141 -4.39 8.19 15.11
CA VAL A 141 -3.94 7.84 13.76
C VAL A 141 -2.45 8.12 13.59
N ALA A 142 -1.95 9.24 14.10
CA ALA A 142 -0.54 9.63 13.95
C ALA A 142 0.41 8.69 14.67
N GLY A 143 -0.01 8.15 15.82
CA GLY A 143 0.75 7.19 16.60
C GLY A 143 0.68 5.74 16.12
N MET A 144 -0.07 5.47 15.05
CA MET A 144 -0.11 4.12 14.47
C MET A 144 1.27 3.67 13.99
N ARG A 145 1.65 2.45 14.37
CA ARG A 145 2.93 1.84 14.00
C ARG A 145 2.70 0.61 13.14
N LEU A 146 3.32 0.58 11.98
CA LEU A 146 3.43 -0.61 11.15
C LEU A 146 4.69 -1.38 11.51
N VAL A 147 4.55 -2.68 11.75
CA VAL A 147 5.69 -3.57 12.04
C VAL A 147 5.57 -4.81 11.17
N THR A 148 6.56 -5.03 10.31
CA THR A 148 6.70 -6.27 9.55
C THR A 148 7.68 -7.20 10.22
N ARG A 149 7.28 -8.45 10.43
CA ARG A 149 8.12 -9.51 11.02
C ARG A 149 8.25 -10.69 10.06
N VAL A 150 9.44 -11.25 10.01
CA VAL A 150 9.72 -12.50 9.29
C VAL A 150 10.38 -13.48 10.27
N ASN A 151 9.79 -14.64 10.45
CA ASN A 151 10.26 -15.65 11.42
C ASN A 151 10.48 -15.05 12.84
N GLY A 152 9.57 -14.17 13.27
CA GLY A 152 9.64 -13.48 14.57
C GLY A 152 10.54 -12.26 14.62
N GLY A 153 11.51 -12.12 13.70
CA GLY A 153 12.41 -10.97 13.63
C GLY A 153 11.76 -9.76 12.96
N ILE A 154 11.94 -8.56 13.53
CA ILE A 154 11.46 -7.30 12.93
C ILE A 154 12.29 -7.01 11.68
N ARG A 155 11.62 -6.70 10.56
CA ARG A 155 12.21 -6.30 9.29
C ARG A 155 11.88 -4.87 8.92
N GLN A 156 10.67 -4.39 9.27
CA GLN A 156 10.25 -3.01 9.06
C GLN A 156 9.54 -2.51 10.33
N SER A 157 9.73 -1.25 10.68
CA SER A 157 9.00 -0.59 11.76
C SER A 157 8.98 0.91 11.49
N ALA A 158 7.80 1.47 11.26
CA ALA A 158 7.61 2.90 11.00
C ALA A 158 6.30 3.39 11.62
N LEU A 159 6.24 4.65 12.02
CA LEU A 159 5.00 5.33 12.36
C LEU A 159 4.33 5.87 11.09
N LEU A 160 3.02 6.01 11.11
CA LEU A 160 2.31 6.69 10.05
C LEU A 160 2.77 8.15 9.93
N SER A 161 3.08 8.79 11.05
CA SER A 161 3.64 10.15 11.12
C SER A 161 5.06 10.30 10.55
N ASP A 162 5.77 9.19 10.28
CA ASP A 162 7.10 9.23 9.65
C ASP A 162 7.04 9.38 8.11
N MET A 163 5.84 9.41 7.54
CA MET A 163 5.65 9.67 6.11
C MET A 163 6.14 11.06 5.73
N ILE A 164 6.75 11.18 4.55
CA ILE A 164 7.19 12.45 3.97
C ILE A 164 5.99 13.29 3.56
N LEU A 165 5.04 12.69 2.83
CA LEU A 165 3.71 13.23 2.58
C LEU A 165 2.72 12.49 3.46
N GLY A 166 1.99 13.21 4.30
CA GLY A 166 0.87 12.67 5.04
C GLY A 166 -0.32 12.35 4.13
N VAL A 167 -1.36 11.70 4.69
CA VAL A 167 -2.52 11.28 3.88
C VAL A 167 -3.21 12.46 3.17
N PRO A 168 -3.44 13.64 3.79
CA PRO A 168 -4.01 14.78 3.08
C PRO A 168 -3.17 15.24 1.88
N GLU A 169 -1.85 15.34 2.05
CA GLU A 169 -0.93 15.75 0.99
C GLU A 169 -0.87 14.71 -0.14
N ILE A 170 -0.99 13.42 0.19
CA ILE A 170 -1.09 12.34 -0.80
C ILE A 170 -2.37 12.51 -1.63
N LEU A 171 -3.51 12.76 -0.97
CA LEU A 171 -4.79 12.96 -1.65
C LEU A 171 -4.76 14.19 -2.56
N GLU A 172 -4.17 15.28 -2.11
CA GLU A 172 -3.94 16.47 -2.94
C GLU A 172 -3.08 16.13 -4.17
N TYR A 173 -1.98 15.41 -3.97
CA TYR A 173 -1.07 15.02 -5.06
C TYR A 173 -1.73 14.08 -6.09
N LEU A 174 -2.60 13.17 -5.65
CA LEU A 174 -3.31 12.27 -6.56
C LEU A 174 -4.41 12.98 -7.37
N HIS A 175 -4.83 14.15 -6.93
CA HIS A 175 -5.88 14.93 -7.58
C HIS A 175 -5.34 15.94 -8.62
N ALA A 176 -4.05 16.31 -8.52
CA ALA A 176 -3.39 17.23 -9.45
C ALA A 176 -3.09 16.58 -10.81
#